data_f8eb74e6c50160648c624b4b51025786
#
_entry.id   f8eb74e6c50160648c624b4b51025786
#
_cell.length_a   1.000
_cell.length_b   1.000
_cell.length_c   1.000
_cell.angle_alpha   90.00
_cell.angle_beta   90.00
_cell.angle_gamma   90.00
#
_symmetry.space_group_name_H-M   'P 1'
#
loop_
_entity.id
_entity.type
_entity.pdbx_description
1 polymer ?
#
loop_
_entity_poly.entity_id
_entity_poly.type
_entity_poly.pdbx_seq_one_letter_code
_entity_poly.pdbx_strand_id
1 'polypeptide(L)'
;MKYYAAGQTSVDKTTFADGQVNGPYLGGTGIYGYGGIRVWTEDVSPVLNVASDFYDFYGTWIDENRVDRTHLNLAYDKTFFVDMVYQENGYYESIYTIQEKIDNAFLYGYTNCRLEQIARIAGPQAALYLYYEPINTVFWEKFREIRDASGLKVMWEPGFSVCDSGFREIFLKIMETFRPDMSTLNWFEASAMFGTKDEEELIRIIESFQVPFFFFRCGKRGAYALAGGKRFFVPSIDVEGYETVDPTGCGNASSAGAMYGWLETGNPVMAAVMGNISGGFNVGQFGIIPRFDEKMRQTAFAKASQVYSRLLAENPSWEKELEPFLRK
;
A
#
# COMPACT_ATOMS: atom_id res chain seq x y z
N MET A 1 -0.57 -0.94 18.72
CA MET A 1 0.67 -0.96 17.92
C MET A 1 0.85 0.42 17.30
N LYS A 2 2.06 0.93 17.10
CA LYS A 2 2.31 2.17 16.34
C LYS A 2 2.54 1.81 14.88
N TYR A 3 1.82 2.47 13.99
CA TYR A 3 1.91 2.22 12.57
C TYR A 3 2.73 3.30 11.86
N TYR A 4 3.42 2.88 10.82
CA TYR A 4 4.23 3.77 9.98
C TYR A 4 3.97 3.47 8.51
N ALA A 5 3.96 4.51 7.68
CA ALA A 5 3.83 4.38 6.23
C ALA A 5 5.00 5.09 5.55
N ALA A 6 5.77 4.36 4.78
CA ALA A 6 6.90 4.86 4.02
C ALA A 6 6.72 4.62 2.52
N GLY A 7 7.14 5.59 1.74
CA GLY A 7 7.04 5.61 0.28
C GLY A 7 7.35 7.01 -0.25
N GLN A 8 6.79 7.34 -1.38
CA GLN A 8 7.00 8.63 -2.03
C GLN A 8 5.89 9.63 -1.70
N THR A 9 6.19 10.92 -1.82
CA THR A 9 5.25 12.02 -1.89
C THR A 9 5.32 12.65 -3.27
N SER A 10 4.19 13.04 -3.84
CA SER A 10 4.09 13.72 -5.12
C SER A 10 2.90 14.67 -5.15
N VAL A 11 2.90 15.54 -6.13
CA VAL A 11 1.70 16.25 -6.55
C VAL A 11 1.24 15.61 -7.85
N ASP A 12 0.07 15.00 -7.82
CA ASP A 12 -0.42 14.18 -8.91
C ASP A 12 -1.38 14.95 -9.81
N LYS A 13 -1.37 14.61 -11.08
CA LYS A 13 -2.34 15.00 -12.10
C LYS A 13 -2.81 13.75 -12.81
N THR A 14 -4.10 13.65 -13.07
CA THR A 14 -4.69 12.53 -13.79
C THR A 14 -5.16 13.00 -15.17
N THR A 15 -4.69 12.34 -16.21
CA THR A 15 -5.15 12.50 -17.60
C THR A 15 -5.88 11.23 -18.01
N PHE A 16 -7.20 11.32 -18.22
CA PHE A 16 -8.01 10.18 -18.64
C PHE A 16 -7.91 9.91 -20.15
N ALA A 17 -8.30 8.71 -20.58
CA ALA A 17 -8.25 8.29 -21.97
C ALA A 17 -9.08 9.17 -22.93
N ASP A 18 -10.13 9.81 -22.43
CA ASP A 18 -10.97 10.77 -23.17
C ASP A 18 -10.35 12.16 -23.27
N GLY A 19 -9.16 12.36 -22.68
CA GLY A 19 -8.43 13.63 -22.66
C GLY A 19 -8.83 14.57 -21.52
N GLN A 20 -9.75 14.19 -20.64
CA GLN A 20 -10.05 14.98 -19.44
C GLN A 20 -8.82 15.01 -18.52
N VAL A 21 -8.45 16.19 -18.03
CA VAL A 21 -7.33 16.42 -17.13
C VAL A 21 -7.86 16.95 -15.80
N ASN A 22 -7.43 16.32 -14.71
CA ASN A 22 -7.75 16.74 -13.35
C ASN A 22 -6.47 16.87 -12.53
N GLY A 23 -6.42 17.84 -11.65
CA GLY A 23 -5.27 18.12 -10.75
C GLY A 23 -4.91 19.61 -10.73
N PRO A 24 -3.85 19.98 -9.98
CA PRO A 24 -3.01 19.06 -9.19
C PRO A 24 -3.68 18.61 -7.88
N TYR A 25 -3.33 17.39 -7.39
CA TYR A 25 -3.73 16.91 -6.07
C TYR A 25 -2.53 16.36 -5.29
N LEU A 26 -2.72 16.24 -3.97
CA LEU A 26 -1.74 15.60 -3.11
C LEU A 26 -1.77 14.08 -3.31
N GLY A 27 -0.61 13.46 -3.54
CA GLY A 27 -0.49 12.06 -3.82
C GLY A 27 0.86 11.46 -3.41
N GLY A 28 1.17 10.33 -4.00
CA GLY A 28 2.38 9.56 -3.72
C GLY A 28 2.12 8.34 -2.86
N THR A 29 2.87 7.28 -3.13
CA THR A 29 2.65 5.93 -2.57
C THR A 29 2.68 5.88 -1.05
N GLY A 30 3.55 6.67 -0.42
CA GLY A 30 3.65 6.77 1.03
C GLY A 30 2.46 7.49 1.66
N ILE A 31 1.94 8.54 1.01
CA ILE A 31 0.78 9.29 1.48
C ILE A 31 -0.51 8.46 1.32
N TYR A 32 -0.68 7.76 0.20
CA TYR A 32 -1.82 6.85 0.03
C TYR A 32 -1.77 5.68 1.03
N GLY A 33 -0.59 5.11 1.28
CA GLY A 33 -0.41 4.09 2.32
C GLY A 33 -0.73 4.62 3.73
N TYR A 34 -0.28 5.84 4.06
CA TYR A 34 -0.66 6.51 5.29
C TYR A 34 -2.19 6.65 5.40
N GLY A 35 -2.85 7.12 4.34
CA GLY A 35 -4.30 7.27 4.27
C GLY A 35 -5.04 5.96 4.51
N GLY A 36 -4.57 4.88 3.91
CA GLY A 36 -5.17 3.55 4.06
C GLY A 36 -5.18 3.06 5.51
N ILE A 37 -4.14 3.34 6.31
CA ILE A 37 -4.10 3.05 7.75
C ILE A 37 -4.92 4.08 8.54
N ARG A 38 -4.85 5.35 8.17
CA ARG A 38 -5.47 6.46 8.89
C ARG A 38 -7.00 6.37 8.94
N VAL A 39 -7.62 5.69 7.96
CA VAL A 39 -9.04 5.31 8.00
C VAL A 39 -9.38 4.56 9.29
N TRP A 40 -8.47 3.73 9.82
CA TRP A 40 -8.71 2.83 10.95
C TRP A 40 -8.20 3.35 12.29
N THR A 41 -7.10 4.10 12.30
CA THR A 41 -6.45 4.53 13.55
C THR A 41 -5.80 5.90 13.42
N GLU A 42 -5.65 6.58 14.55
CA GLU A 42 -4.83 7.80 14.66
C GLU A 42 -3.36 7.49 14.95
N ASP A 43 -3.06 6.27 15.40
CA ASP A 43 -1.69 5.84 15.75
C ASP A 43 -0.86 5.48 14.51
N VAL A 44 -0.86 6.34 13.51
CA VAL A 44 -0.05 6.21 12.29
C VAL A 44 0.75 7.48 12.03
N SER A 45 2.02 7.31 11.64
CA SER A 45 2.90 8.40 11.23
C SER A 45 3.51 8.13 9.86
N PRO A 46 3.59 9.14 8.98
CA PRO A 46 4.31 9.00 7.71
C PRO A 46 5.82 9.06 7.96
N VAL A 47 6.58 8.21 7.26
CA VAL A 47 8.05 8.18 7.27
C VAL A 47 8.51 8.49 5.85
N LEU A 48 8.74 9.77 5.58
CA LEU A 48 8.89 10.26 4.22
C LEU A 48 10.10 11.16 4.07
N ASN A 49 10.76 11.03 2.93
CA ASN A 49 11.66 12.07 2.43
C ASN A 49 10.82 13.10 1.65
N VAL A 50 10.99 14.36 1.99
CA VAL A 50 10.20 15.46 1.44
C VAL A 50 11.09 16.56 0.88
N ALA A 51 10.54 17.36 -0.04
CA ALA A 51 11.20 18.50 -0.62
C ALA A 51 11.12 19.75 0.28
N SER A 52 11.96 20.75 0.00
CA SER A 52 11.94 22.02 0.72
C SER A 52 10.64 22.82 0.55
N ASP A 53 9.97 22.66 -0.58
CA ASP A 53 8.67 23.28 -0.89
C ASP A 53 7.46 22.37 -0.51
N PHE A 54 7.69 21.27 0.20
CA PHE A 54 6.65 20.31 0.56
C PHE A 54 5.46 20.96 1.29
N TYR A 55 5.72 21.87 2.21
CA TYR A 55 4.66 22.52 2.98
C TYR A 55 3.83 23.52 2.17
N ASP A 56 4.34 24.00 1.03
CA ASP A 56 3.57 24.86 0.13
C ASP A 56 2.38 24.11 -0.46
N PHE A 57 2.52 22.79 -0.64
CA PHE A 57 1.48 21.90 -1.14
C PHE A 57 0.71 21.20 -0.02
N TYR A 58 1.43 20.56 0.91
CA TYR A 58 0.87 19.67 1.91
C TYR A 58 0.53 20.35 3.25
N GLY A 59 0.99 21.58 3.48
CA GLY A 59 0.92 22.20 4.81
C GLY A 59 -0.48 22.27 5.38
N THR A 60 -1.45 22.74 4.60
CA THR A 60 -2.86 22.84 5.02
C THR A 60 -3.44 21.44 5.35
N TRP A 61 -3.22 20.46 4.48
CA TRP A 61 -3.72 19.09 4.70
C TRP A 61 -3.11 18.46 5.94
N ILE A 62 -1.81 18.67 6.18
CA ILE A 62 -1.10 18.18 7.36
C ILE A 62 -1.70 18.78 8.64
N ASP A 63 -1.97 20.09 8.65
CA ASP A 63 -2.51 20.78 9.82
C ASP A 63 -3.95 20.34 10.11
N GLU A 64 -4.81 20.28 9.10
CA GLU A 64 -6.20 19.88 9.23
C GLU A 64 -6.37 18.43 9.69
N ASN A 65 -5.48 17.53 9.26
CA ASN A 65 -5.47 16.12 9.62
C ASN A 65 -4.59 15.80 10.82
N ARG A 66 -3.91 16.81 11.42
CA ARG A 66 -3.00 16.63 12.57
C ARG A 66 -1.95 15.55 12.32
N VAL A 67 -1.37 15.55 11.13
CA VAL A 67 -0.37 14.56 10.73
C VAL A 67 0.90 14.73 11.55
N ASP A 68 1.41 13.64 12.12
CA ASP A 68 2.67 13.64 12.85
C ASP A 68 3.84 13.95 11.90
N ARG A 69 4.60 15.01 12.20
CA ARG A 69 5.71 15.50 11.37
C ARG A 69 7.07 14.93 11.78
N THR A 70 7.10 14.11 12.84
CA THR A 70 8.36 13.66 13.48
C THR A 70 9.30 12.94 12.52
N HIS A 71 8.72 12.23 11.51
CA HIS A 71 9.47 11.40 10.57
C HIS A 71 9.46 11.94 9.14
N LEU A 72 9.10 13.23 8.95
CA LEU A 72 9.27 13.93 7.69
C LEU A 72 10.72 14.44 7.62
N ASN A 73 11.47 13.97 6.64
CA ASN A 73 12.88 14.28 6.48
C ASN A 73 13.12 15.12 5.21
N LEU A 74 13.62 16.34 5.39
CA LEU A 74 14.00 17.20 4.27
C LEU A 74 15.18 16.56 3.52
N ALA A 75 15.00 16.19 2.27
CA ALA A 75 15.96 15.41 1.50
C ALA A 75 16.31 15.97 0.12
N TYR A 76 15.46 16.82 -0.45
CA TYR A 76 15.63 17.39 -1.80
C TYR A 76 14.92 18.75 -1.93
N ASP A 77 15.16 19.47 -3.06
CA ASP A 77 14.77 20.86 -3.19
C ASP A 77 13.34 21.07 -3.67
N LYS A 78 12.83 20.23 -4.58
CA LYS A 78 11.54 20.42 -5.24
C LYS A 78 10.66 19.18 -5.20
N THR A 79 9.38 19.41 -4.88
CA THR A 79 8.34 18.37 -4.90
C THR A 79 8.15 17.82 -6.32
N PHE A 80 7.99 16.51 -6.42
CA PHE A 80 7.74 15.82 -7.68
C PHE A 80 6.30 15.98 -8.12
N PHE A 81 6.12 16.19 -9.43
CA PHE A 81 4.83 16.13 -10.08
C PHE A 81 4.73 14.84 -10.89
N VAL A 82 3.60 14.18 -10.82
CA VAL A 82 3.35 12.94 -11.57
C VAL A 82 2.07 13.12 -12.38
N ASP A 83 2.17 12.92 -13.69
CA ASP A 83 0.99 12.80 -14.55
C ASP A 83 0.66 11.31 -14.73
N MET A 84 -0.50 10.91 -14.23
CA MET A 84 -1.04 9.57 -14.39
C MET A 84 -1.89 9.54 -15.66
N VAL A 85 -1.35 9.04 -16.76
CA VAL A 85 -2.02 9.00 -18.06
C VAL A 85 -2.71 7.66 -18.25
N TYR A 86 -4.03 7.64 -18.11
CA TYR A 86 -4.86 6.45 -18.26
C TYR A 86 -5.18 6.15 -19.72
N GLN A 87 -5.14 4.88 -20.08
CA GLN A 87 -5.57 4.34 -21.36
C GLN A 87 -7.00 3.76 -21.25
N GLU A 88 -7.66 3.55 -22.38
CA GLU A 88 -9.03 2.98 -22.45
C GLU A 88 -9.16 1.60 -21.74
N ASN A 89 -8.10 0.81 -21.71
CA ASN A 89 -8.05 -0.50 -21.06
C ASN A 89 -7.83 -0.42 -19.54
N GLY A 90 -7.76 0.80 -18.96
CA GLY A 90 -7.47 1.05 -17.55
C GLY A 90 -5.99 0.94 -17.16
N TYR A 91 -5.10 0.68 -18.11
CA TYR A 91 -3.66 0.81 -17.92
C TYR A 91 -3.29 2.29 -17.84
N TYR A 92 -2.28 2.61 -17.04
CA TYR A 92 -1.77 3.98 -16.97
C TYR A 92 -0.24 4.00 -17.06
N GLU A 93 0.27 5.11 -17.53
CA GLU A 93 1.68 5.47 -17.53
C GLU A 93 1.90 6.62 -16.54
N SER A 94 2.95 6.53 -15.74
CA SER A 94 3.35 7.60 -14.81
C SER A 94 4.44 8.44 -15.48
N ILE A 95 4.13 9.69 -15.78
CA ILE A 95 5.08 10.64 -16.33
C ILE A 95 5.53 11.57 -15.21
N TYR A 96 6.77 11.40 -14.78
CA TYR A 96 7.37 12.27 -13.76
C TYR A 96 7.85 13.57 -14.40
N THR A 97 7.28 14.67 -13.98
CA THR A 97 7.71 16.00 -14.39
C THR A 97 8.33 16.73 -13.21
N ILE A 98 9.65 16.75 -13.20
CA ILE A 98 10.39 17.85 -12.61
C ILE A 98 10.87 18.71 -13.78
N GLN A 99 11.18 19.97 -13.52
CA GLN A 99 11.66 20.92 -14.54
C GLN A 99 12.91 20.44 -15.31
N GLU A 100 13.52 19.33 -14.89
CA GLU A 100 14.63 18.65 -15.54
C GLU A 100 14.36 17.14 -15.60
N LYS A 101 14.86 16.45 -16.61
CA LYS A 101 14.74 14.98 -16.74
C LYS A 101 15.36 14.30 -15.53
N ILE A 102 14.50 13.67 -14.73
CA ILE A 102 14.97 12.85 -13.60
C ILE A 102 15.18 11.43 -14.10
N ASP A 103 16.36 10.89 -13.86
CA ASP A 103 16.56 9.46 -13.98
C ASP A 103 15.96 8.73 -12.74
N ASN A 104 15.65 7.46 -12.92
CA ASN A 104 15.07 6.64 -11.85
C ASN A 104 16.01 6.53 -10.64
N ALA A 105 17.33 6.58 -10.84
CA ALA A 105 18.31 6.51 -9.76
C ALA A 105 18.23 7.75 -8.86
N PHE A 106 18.04 8.93 -9.44
CA PHE A 106 17.79 10.15 -8.68
C PHE A 106 16.47 10.06 -7.90
N LEU A 107 15.37 9.69 -8.58
CA LEU A 107 14.06 9.57 -7.96
C LEU A 107 14.09 8.64 -6.74
N TYR A 108 14.61 7.43 -6.90
CA TYR A 108 14.66 6.44 -5.83
C TYR A 108 15.69 6.79 -4.75
N GLY A 109 16.80 7.41 -5.11
CA GLY A 109 17.85 7.81 -4.16
C GLY A 109 17.38 8.88 -3.17
N TYR A 110 16.49 9.77 -3.58
CA TYR A 110 16.00 10.87 -2.75
C TYR A 110 14.65 10.61 -2.10
N THR A 111 13.73 9.94 -2.79
CA THR A 111 12.36 9.74 -2.29
C THR A 111 12.22 8.52 -1.40
N ASN A 112 13.03 7.48 -1.57
CA ASN A 112 12.93 6.26 -0.79
C ASN A 112 13.36 6.46 0.67
N CYS A 113 12.66 5.77 1.58
CA CYS A 113 12.99 5.71 2.99
C CYS A 113 14.41 5.13 3.20
N ARG A 114 15.18 5.73 4.11
CA ARG A 114 16.55 5.32 4.42
C ARG A 114 16.59 4.39 5.65
N LEU A 115 17.63 3.57 5.75
CA LEU A 115 17.82 2.65 6.88
C LEU A 115 17.83 3.35 8.23
N GLU A 116 18.39 4.56 8.31
CA GLU A 116 18.42 5.35 9.55
C GLU A 116 17.01 5.80 9.98
N GLN A 117 16.11 6.07 9.02
CA GLN A 117 14.71 6.40 9.32
C GLN A 117 14.00 5.16 9.85
N ILE A 118 14.22 4.00 9.21
CA ILE A 118 13.65 2.72 9.66
C ILE A 118 14.17 2.38 11.07
N ALA A 119 15.47 2.52 11.33
CA ALA A 119 16.05 2.23 12.63
C ALA A 119 15.47 3.08 13.77
N ARG A 120 15.06 4.33 13.47
CA ARG A 120 14.43 5.23 14.46
C ARG A 120 13.04 4.82 14.88
N ILE A 121 12.31 4.13 14.01
CA ILE A 121 10.93 3.70 14.25
C ILE A 121 10.84 2.22 14.66
N ALA A 122 11.94 1.48 14.52
CA ALA A 122 11.98 0.04 14.71
C ALA A 122 11.77 -0.35 16.17
N GLY A 123 10.86 -1.29 16.41
CA GLY A 123 10.55 -1.82 17.73
C GLY A 123 9.48 -2.91 17.68
N PRO A 124 9.30 -3.68 18.79
CA PRO A 124 8.40 -4.83 18.81
C PRO A 124 6.91 -4.45 18.76
N GLN A 125 6.60 -3.17 19.01
CA GLN A 125 5.25 -2.61 18.93
C GLN A 125 5.10 -1.67 17.72
N ALA A 126 5.98 -1.80 16.71
CA ALA A 126 5.97 -1.02 15.49
C ALA A 126 5.63 -1.87 14.27
N ALA A 127 4.88 -1.28 13.34
CA ALA A 127 4.56 -1.88 12.04
C ALA A 127 4.79 -0.86 10.92
N LEU A 128 5.45 -1.28 9.85
CA LEU A 128 5.82 -0.45 8.72
C LEU A 128 5.17 -0.99 7.44
N TYR A 129 4.29 -0.18 6.84
CA TYR A 129 3.98 -0.29 5.42
C TYR A 129 5.11 0.38 4.65
N LEU A 130 5.76 -0.35 3.75
CA LEU A 130 6.89 0.13 2.97
C LEU A 130 6.64 -0.10 1.48
N TYR A 131 6.41 0.99 0.73
CA TYR A 131 6.57 0.97 -0.72
C TYR A 131 8.04 1.19 -1.06
N TYR A 132 8.65 0.22 -1.73
CA TYR A 132 10.08 0.28 -2.04
C TYR A 132 10.43 -0.54 -3.27
N GLU A 133 11.26 0.04 -4.16
CA GLU A 133 11.74 -0.65 -5.35
C GLU A 133 12.72 -1.79 -5.01
N PRO A 134 12.64 -2.95 -5.66
CA PRO A 134 13.51 -4.09 -5.39
C PRO A 134 14.93 -3.97 -6.00
N ILE A 135 15.46 -2.75 -6.15
CA ILE A 135 16.71 -2.51 -6.90
C ILE A 135 17.98 -2.52 -6.05
N ASN A 136 17.89 -2.48 -4.74
CA ASN A 136 19.04 -2.35 -3.84
C ASN A 136 19.10 -3.51 -2.83
N THR A 137 19.81 -4.58 -3.19
CA THR A 137 19.94 -5.78 -2.34
C THR A 137 20.64 -5.50 -1.01
N VAL A 138 21.63 -4.60 -0.98
CA VAL A 138 22.37 -4.21 0.23
C VAL A 138 21.43 -3.53 1.24
N PHE A 139 20.48 -2.73 0.75
CA PHE A 139 19.44 -2.16 1.61
C PHE A 139 18.65 -3.26 2.33
N TRP A 140 18.21 -4.29 1.61
CA TRP A 140 17.39 -5.37 2.17
C TRP A 140 18.13 -6.23 3.18
N GLU A 141 19.43 -6.50 2.97
CA GLU A 141 20.27 -7.22 3.92
C GLU A 141 20.37 -6.50 5.26
N LYS A 142 20.71 -5.20 5.22
CA LYS A 142 20.79 -4.36 6.42
C LYS A 142 19.42 -4.11 7.07
N PHE A 143 18.38 -3.97 6.27
CA PHE A 143 17.03 -3.83 6.79
C PHE A 143 16.58 -5.08 7.54
N ARG A 144 16.91 -6.27 7.04
CA ARG A 144 16.65 -7.52 7.75
C ARG A 144 17.30 -7.53 9.13
N GLU A 145 18.55 -7.10 9.26
CA GLU A 145 19.24 -7.01 10.55
C GLU A 145 18.48 -6.12 11.53
N ILE A 146 18.05 -4.93 11.08
CA ILE A 146 17.26 -3.99 11.91
C ILE A 146 15.93 -4.64 12.33
N ARG A 147 15.19 -5.23 11.39
CA ARG A 147 13.89 -5.86 11.65
C ARG A 147 14.01 -7.01 12.65
N ASP A 148 14.96 -7.93 12.41
CA ASP A 148 15.15 -9.13 13.23
C ASP A 148 15.60 -8.76 14.65
N ALA A 149 16.42 -7.72 14.79
CA ALA A 149 16.88 -7.22 16.11
C ALA A 149 15.77 -6.47 16.87
N SER A 150 14.86 -5.79 16.18
CA SER A 150 13.85 -4.92 16.79
C SER A 150 12.48 -5.57 16.96
N GLY A 151 12.16 -6.58 16.17
CA GLY A 151 10.81 -7.18 16.09
C GLY A 151 9.80 -6.35 15.27
N LEU A 152 10.28 -5.34 14.52
CA LEU A 152 9.46 -4.54 13.61
C LEU A 152 8.67 -5.43 12.64
N LYS A 153 7.38 -5.19 12.52
CA LYS A 153 6.52 -5.85 11.52
C LYS A 153 6.55 -5.09 10.21
N VAL A 154 6.73 -5.80 9.09
CA VAL A 154 6.89 -5.16 7.78
C VAL A 154 5.92 -5.73 6.76
N MET A 155 5.14 -4.84 6.15
CA MET A 155 4.48 -5.09 4.87
C MET A 155 5.27 -4.43 3.75
N TRP A 156 5.80 -5.25 2.85
CA TRP A 156 6.47 -4.74 1.66
C TRP A 156 5.52 -4.70 0.47
N GLU A 157 5.31 -3.51 -0.08
CA GLU A 157 4.71 -3.31 -1.40
C GLU A 157 5.84 -2.99 -2.38
N PRO A 158 6.15 -3.90 -3.32
CA PRO A 158 7.18 -3.65 -4.33
C PRO A 158 6.80 -2.47 -5.21
N GLY A 159 7.81 -1.73 -5.65
CA GLY A 159 7.61 -0.62 -6.57
C GLY A 159 7.34 -1.09 -7.99
N PHE A 160 7.04 -0.15 -8.87
CA PHE A 160 6.58 -0.40 -10.24
C PHE A 160 7.60 -1.14 -11.12
N SER A 161 8.89 -1.13 -10.75
CA SER A 161 9.93 -1.90 -11.45
C SER A 161 9.65 -3.40 -11.55
N VAL A 162 8.79 -3.96 -10.67
CA VAL A 162 8.37 -5.37 -10.76
C VAL A 162 7.58 -5.70 -12.02
N CYS A 163 7.05 -4.69 -12.72
CA CYS A 163 6.43 -4.89 -14.03
C CYS A 163 7.46 -5.19 -15.14
N ASP A 164 8.75 -4.99 -14.89
CA ASP A 164 9.83 -5.41 -15.76
C ASP A 164 10.38 -6.77 -15.32
N SER A 165 10.30 -7.75 -16.20
CA SER A 165 10.80 -9.12 -15.95
C SER A 165 12.28 -9.18 -15.58
N GLY A 166 13.07 -8.17 -15.93
CA GLY A 166 14.48 -8.04 -15.53
C GLY A 166 14.70 -7.93 -14.01
N PHE A 167 13.68 -7.50 -13.26
CA PHE A 167 13.74 -7.41 -11.79
C PHE A 167 13.26 -8.66 -11.07
N ARG A 168 12.76 -9.67 -11.81
CA ARG A 168 12.22 -10.91 -11.21
C ARG A 168 13.21 -11.61 -10.28
N GLU A 169 14.45 -11.78 -10.70
CA GLU A 169 15.47 -12.48 -9.89
C GLU A 169 15.77 -11.73 -8.60
N ILE A 170 15.90 -10.40 -8.66
CA ILE A 170 16.11 -9.56 -7.49
C ILE A 170 14.91 -9.64 -6.54
N PHE A 171 13.69 -9.55 -7.08
CA PHE A 171 12.46 -9.70 -6.29
C PHE A 171 12.43 -11.05 -5.56
N LEU A 172 12.64 -12.15 -6.27
CA LEU A 172 12.66 -13.49 -5.68
C LEU A 172 13.73 -13.63 -4.60
N LYS A 173 14.92 -13.08 -4.83
CA LYS A 173 16.00 -13.07 -3.84
C LYS A 173 15.62 -12.31 -2.58
N ILE A 174 14.93 -11.17 -2.71
CA ILE A 174 14.45 -10.39 -1.56
C ILE A 174 13.38 -11.19 -0.79
N MET A 175 12.42 -11.79 -1.49
CA MET A 175 11.40 -12.65 -0.87
C MET A 175 12.03 -13.81 -0.09
N GLU A 176 13.08 -14.42 -0.60
CA GLU A 176 13.81 -15.51 0.06
C GLU A 176 14.64 -15.03 1.26
N THR A 177 15.36 -13.90 1.12
CA THR A 177 16.36 -13.46 2.10
C THR A 177 15.79 -12.53 3.15
N PHE A 178 15.00 -11.53 2.76
CA PHE A 178 14.36 -10.60 3.68
C PHE A 178 13.13 -11.20 4.36
N ARG A 179 12.30 -11.97 3.64
CA ARG A 179 11.09 -12.64 4.15
C ARG A 179 10.18 -11.67 4.89
N PRO A 180 9.50 -10.75 4.20
CA PRO A 180 8.61 -9.80 4.85
C PRO A 180 7.51 -10.52 5.66
N ASP A 181 7.03 -9.92 6.75
CA ASP A 181 5.89 -10.47 7.52
C ASP A 181 4.60 -10.44 6.68
N MET A 182 4.48 -9.46 5.78
CA MET A 182 3.38 -9.28 4.86
C MET A 182 3.89 -8.73 3.53
N SER A 183 3.22 -9.09 2.43
CA SER A 183 3.52 -8.50 1.12
C SER A 183 2.27 -8.42 0.25
N THR A 184 2.39 -7.74 -0.88
CA THR A 184 1.30 -7.54 -1.83
C THR A 184 1.83 -7.43 -3.25
N LEU A 185 1.01 -7.83 -4.19
CA LEU A 185 1.13 -7.54 -5.62
C LEU A 185 -0.28 -7.35 -6.17
N ASN A 186 -0.42 -6.59 -7.23
CA ASN A 186 -1.64 -6.66 -8.01
C ASN A 186 -1.50 -7.68 -9.15
N TRP A 187 -2.64 -8.05 -9.73
CA TRP A 187 -2.70 -9.03 -10.81
C TRP A 187 -1.85 -8.63 -12.01
N PHE A 188 -1.80 -7.34 -12.34
CA PHE A 188 -1.02 -6.83 -13.46
C PHE A 188 0.49 -6.94 -13.19
N GLU A 189 0.93 -6.51 -12.03
CA GLU A 189 2.34 -6.63 -11.58
C GLU A 189 2.80 -8.09 -11.58
N ALA A 190 2.02 -8.96 -10.97
CA ALA A 190 2.31 -10.39 -10.94
C ALA A 190 2.35 -11.01 -12.36
N SER A 191 1.38 -10.66 -13.21
CA SER A 191 1.32 -11.16 -14.59
C SER A 191 2.53 -10.73 -15.42
N ALA A 192 2.94 -9.47 -15.31
CA ALA A 192 4.10 -8.94 -16.00
C ALA A 192 5.40 -9.60 -15.51
N MET A 193 5.58 -9.71 -14.20
CA MET A 193 6.77 -10.30 -13.59
C MET A 193 6.93 -11.78 -13.91
N PHE A 194 5.84 -12.56 -13.83
CA PHE A 194 5.90 -14.03 -13.97
C PHE A 194 5.56 -14.53 -15.38
N GLY A 195 5.12 -13.63 -16.28
CA GLY A 195 4.88 -13.96 -17.69
C GLY A 195 3.64 -14.85 -17.91
N THR A 196 2.71 -14.89 -16.96
CA THR A 196 1.45 -15.65 -17.05
C THR A 196 0.25 -14.77 -16.66
N LYS A 197 -0.90 -15.04 -17.27
CA LYS A 197 -2.19 -14.42 -16.92
C LYS A 197 -3.13 -15.39 -16.21
N ASP A 198 -2.69 -16.63 -16.00
CA ASP A 198 -3.45 -17.64 -15.26
C ASP A 198 -3.41 -17.31 -13.78
N GLU A 199 -4.56 -16.96 -13.22
CA GLU A 199 -4.71 -16.54 -11.84
C GLU A 199 -4.33 -17.64 -10.84
N GLU A 200 -4.67 -18.89 -11.15
CA GLU A 200 -4.32 -20.03 -10.31
C GLU A 200 -2.81 -20.31 -10.32
N GLU A 201 -2.15 -20.08 -11.45
CA GLU A 201 -0.69 -20.18 -11.54
C GLU A 201 -0.02 -19.05 -10.75
N LEU A 202 -0.51 -17.81 -10.89
CA LEU A 202 -0.01 -16.67 -10.11
C LEU A 202 -0.17 -16.90 -8.60
N ILE A 203 -1.32 -17.40 -8.15
CA ILE A 203 -1.55 -17.69 -6.74
C ILE A 203 -0.58 -18.77 -6.24
N ARG A 204 -0.35 -19.84 -7.02
CA ARG A 204 0.63 -20.89 -6.65
C ARG A 204 2.05 -20.35 -6.55
N ILE A 205 2.45 -19.45 -7.44
CA ILE A 205 3.75 -18.77 -7.38
C ILE A 205 3.84 -17.94 -6.09
N ILE A 206 2.82 -17.13 -5.79
CA ILE A 206 2.78 -16.28 -4.61
C ILE A 206 2.83 -17.12 -3.32
N GLU A 207 2.10 -18.22 -3.24
CA GLU A 207 2.13 -19.15 -2.10
C GLU A 207 3.51 -19.76 -1.86
N SER A 208 4.29 -19.96 -2.94
CA SER A 208 5.64 -20.50 -2.82
C SER A 208 6.60 -19.57 -2.05
N PHE A 209 6.29 -18.29 -1.91
CA PHE A 209 7.08 -17.33 -1.12
C PHE A 209 6.96 -17.56 0.40
N GLN A 210 5.92 -18.28 0.83
CA GLN A 210 5.68 -18.59 2.25
C GLN A 210 5.61 -17.35 3.16
N VAL A 211 5.12 -16.23 2.62
CA VAL A 211 4.85 -15.01 3.40
C VAL A 211 3.67 -15.27 4.33
N PRO A 212 3.75 -14.91 5.63
CA PRO A 212 2.67 -15.16 6.59
C PRO A 212 1.31 -14.62 6.18
N PHE A 213 1.28 -13.44 5.54
CA PHE A 213 0.08 -12.86 4.94
C PHE A 213 0.42 -12.19 3.60
N PHE A 214 -0.23 -12.59 2.53
CA PHE A 214 -0.08 -11.99 1.23
C PHE A 214 -1.43 -11.46 0.72
N PHE A 215 -1.46 -10.17 0.36
CA PHE A 215 -2.63 -9.50 -0.15
C PHE A 215 -2.52 -9.37 -1.68
N PHE A 216 -3.13 -10.30 -2.42
CA PHE A 216 -3.08 -10.32 -3.88
C PHE A 216 -4.28 -9.58 -4.47
N ARG A 217 -4.06 -8.40 -5.00
CA ARG A 217 -5.06 -7.46 -5.49
C ARG A 217 -5.48 -7.78 -6.94
N CYS A 218 -6.80 -7.88 -7.17
CA CYS A 218 -7.39 -8.19 -8.48
C CYS A 218 -8.19 -7.00 -9.06
N GLY A 219 -7.76 -5.76 -8.77
CA GLY A 219 -8.41 -4.52 -9.19
C GLY A 219 -9.86 -4.43 -8.71
N LYS A 220 -10.77 -4.00 -9.58
CA LYS A 220 -12.19 -3.83 -9.25
C LYS A 220 -12.93 -5.14 -8.91
N ARG A 221 -12.31 -6.30 -9.10
CA ARG A 221 -12.91 -7.58 -8.66
C ARG A 221 -12.77 -7.78 -7.14
N GLY A 222 -11.72 -7.25 -6.52
CA GLY A 222 -11.40 -7.45 -5.12
C GLY A 222 -9.97 -7.95 -4.92
N ALA A 223 -9.76 -8.79 -3.90
CA ALA A 223 -8.44 -9.31 -3.57
C ALA A 223 -8.50 -10.70 -2.92
N TYR A 224 -7.44 -11.47 -3.08
CA TYR A 224 -7.19 -12.66 -2.29
C TYR A 224 -6.39 -12.32 -1.04
N ALA A 225 -6.83 -12.84 0.10
CA ALA A 225 -6.03 -12.97 1.31
C ALA A 225 -5.44 -14.37 1.36
N LEU A 226 -4.12 -14.46 1.22
CA LEU A 226 -3.39 -15.74 1.23
C LEU A 226 -2.63 -15.84 2.54
N ALA A 227 -2.95 -16.81 3.37
CA ALA A 227 -2.31 -17.02 4.67
C ALA A 227 -2.39 -18.48 5.12
N GLY A 228 -1.31 -19.01 5.68
CA GLY A 228 -1.29 -20.36 6.24
C GLY A 228 -1.71 -21.47 5.26
N GLY A 229 -1.44 -21.30 3.96
CA GLY A 229 -1.87 -22.21 2.90
C GLY A 229 -3.38 -22.17 2.58
N LYS A 230 -4.09 -21.13 3.03
CA LYS A 230 -5.49 -20.88 2.75
C LYS A 230 -5.65 -19.67 1.83
N ARG A 231 -6.74 -19.67 1.05
CA ARG A 231 -7.08 -18.66 0.04
C ARG A 231 -8.48 -18.14 0.29
N PHE A 232 -8.61 -16.85 0.53
CA PHE A 232 -9.91 -16.22 0.76
C PHE A 232 -10.07 -15.09 -0.24
N PHE A 233 -11.02 -15.21 -1.15
CA PHE A 233 -11.33 -14.13 -2.09
C PHE A 233 -12.38 -13.19 -1.49
N VAL A 234 -12.00 -11.93 -1.30
CA VAL A 234 -12.88 -10.87 -0.82
C VAL A 234 -13.18 -9.93 -2.00
N PRO A 235 -14.44 -9.83 -2.46
CA PRO A 235 -14.79 -8.92 -3.54
C PRO A 235 -14.52 -7.46 -3.15
N SER A 236 -14.42 -6.58 -4.15
CA SER A 236 -14.31 -5.14 -3.89
C SER A 236 -15.53 -4.64 -3.13
N ILE A 237 -15.34 -3.61 -2.32
CA ILE A 237 -16.34 -3.11 -1.39
C ILE A 237 -16.62 -1.65 -1.72
N ASP A 238 -17.85 -1.38 -2.15
CA ASP A 238 -18.31 -0.01 -2.30
C ASP A 238 -18.57 0.61 -0.93
N VAL A 239 -18.08 1.82 -0.75
CA VAL A 239 -18.32 2.62 0.45
C VAL A 239 -19.34 3.70 0.09
N GLU A 240 -20.49 3.70 0.77
CA GLU A 240 -21.58 4.65 0.52
C GLU A 240 -21.09 6.09 0.67
N GLY A 241 -21.38 6.92 -0.33
CA GLY A 241 -20.93 8.32 -0.42
C GLY A 241 -19.51 8.50 -0.97
N TYR A 242 -18.89 7.41 -1.46
CA TYR A 242 -17.56 7.41 -2.09
C TYR A 242 -17.62 6.65 -3.43
N GLU A 243 -18.42 7.17 -4.35
CA GLU A 243 -18.49 6.65 -5.73
C GLU A 243 -17.13 6.80 -6.40
N THR A 244 -16.83 5.89 -7.33
CA THR A 244 -15.55 5.88 -8.03
C THR A 244 -15.32 7.17 -8.82
N VAL A 245 -14.30 7.91 -8.42
CA VAL A 245 -13.81 9.15 -9.06
C VAL A 245 -12.44 8.91 -9.69
N ASP A 246 -11.47 8.46 -8.90
CA ASP A 246 -10.10 8.22 -9.36
C ASP A 246 -9.50 7.00 -8.64
N PRO A 247 -9.04 5.94 -9.38
CA PRO A 247 -8.42 4.78 -8.77
C PRO A 247 -6.96 4.99 -8.33
N THR A 248 -6.37 6.17 -8.59
CA THR A 248 -4.99 6.47 -8.21
C THR A 248 -4.78 6.31 -6.69
N GLY A 249 -3.74 5.58 -6.31
CA GLY A 249 -3.41 5.34 -4.91
C GLY A 249 -4.27 4.28 -4.19
N CYS A 250 -5.37 3.79 -4.80
CA CYS A 250 -6.22 2.76 -4.18
C CYS A 250 -5.46 1.49 -3.83
N GLY A 251 -4.49 1.10 -4.66
CA GLY A 251 -3.62 -0.03 -4.41
C GLY A 251 -2.85 0.12 -3.10
N ASN A 252 -2.16 1.24 -2.94
CA ASN A 252 -1.36 1.54 -1.74
C ASN A 252 -2.26 1.67 -0.49
N ALA A 253 -3.39 2.37 -0.60
CA ALA A 253 -4.34 2.50 0.50
C ALA A 253 -4.91 1.14 0.92
N SER A 254 -5.29 0.29 -0.04
CA SER A 254 -5.83 -1.05 0.26
C SER A 254 -4.79 -1.98 0.88
N SER A 255 -3.55 -1.97 0.39
CA SER A 255 -2.47 -2.77 0.96
C SER A 255 -2.18 -2.37 2.41
N ALA A 256 -2.05 -1.07 2.66
CA ALA A 256 -1.77 -0.56 3.99
C ALA A 256 -2.95 -0.80 4.98
N GLY A 257 -4.19 -0.69 4.50
CA GLY A 257 -5.38 -1.07 5.27
C GLY A 257 -5.45 -2.57 5.57
N ALA A 258 -5.05 -3.42 4.63
CA ALA A 258 -4.95 -4.87 4.85
C ALA A 258 -3.86 -5.23 5.86
N MET A 259 -2.70 -4.54 5.84
CA MET A 259 -1.67 -4.69 6.87
C MET A 259 -2.24 -4.40 8.26
N TYR A 260 -2.94 -3.26 8.42
CA TYR A 260 -3.56 -2.91 9.68
C TYR A 260 -4.54 -4.00 10.15
N GLY A 261 -5.45 -4.42 9.26
CA GLY A 261 -6.42 -5.46 9.56
C GLY A 261 -5.80 -6.79 9.96
N TRP A 262 -4.74 -7.23 9.29
CA TRP A 262 -4.00 -8.45 9.64
C TRP A 262 -3.34 -8.37 11.02
N LEU A 263 -2.68 -7.26 11.31
CA LEU A 263 -1.95 -7.09 12.58
C LEU A 263 -2.88 -6.94 13.79
N GLU A 264 -4.04 -6.30 13.62
CA GLU A 264 -5.01 -6.12 14.71
C GLU A 264 -5.89 -7.34 14.95
N THR A 265 -6.17 -8.14 13.90
CA THR A 265 -7.15 -9.23 14.03
C THR A 265 -6.56 -10.63 13.89
N GLY A 266 -5.39 -10.76 13.24
CA GLY A 266 -4.86 -12.05 12.82
C GLY A 266 -5.73 -12.79 11.80
N ASN A 267 -6.83 -12.20 11.36
CA ASN A 267 -7.84 -12.82 10.49
C ASN A 267 -7.65 -12.38 9.03
N PRO A 268 -7.28 -13.28 8.10
CA PRO A 268 -6.98 -12.92 6.73
C PRO A 268 -8.20 -12.35 5.97
N VAL A 269 -9.40 -12.83 6.25
CA VAL A 269 -10.63 -12.31 5.61
C VAL A 269 -10.91 -10.89 6.09
N MET A 270 -10.84 -10.65 7.41
CA MET A 270 -11.03 -9.30 7.96
C MET A 270 -9.96 -8.34 7.44
N ALA A 271 -8.70 -8.78 7.32
CA ALA A 271 -7.62 -8.00 6.75
C ALA A 271 -7.92 -7.57 5.31
N ALA A 272 -8.38 -8.48 4.46
CA ALA A 272 -8.76 -8.14 3.08
C ALA A 272 -10.01 -7.25 3.01
N VAL A 273 -10.99 -7.45 3.90
CA VAL A 273 -12.16 -6.56 4.01
C VAL A 273 -11.71 -5.15 4.35
N MET A 274 -10.85 -4.98 5.35
CA MET A 274 -10.35 -3.67 5.77
C MET A 274 -9.49 -3.02 4.67
N GLY A 275 -8.68 -3.80 3.97
CA GLY A 275 -7.93 -3.34 2.80
C GLY A 275 -8.86 -2.81 1.69
N ASN A 276 -9.85 -3.59 1.29
CA ASN A 276 -10.79 -3.19 0.25
C ASN A 276 -11.61 -1.95 0.65
N ILE A 277 -11.96 -1.79 1.92
CA ILE A 277 -12.63 -0.58 2.44
C ILE A 277 -11.70 0.64 2.38
N SER A 278 -10.42 0.51 2.75
CA SER A 278 -9.44 1.60 2.59
C SER A 278 -9.31 2.05 1.14
N GLY A 279 -9.27 1.11 0.19
CA GLY A 279 -9.33 1.41 -1.23
C GLY A 279 -10.63 2.09 -1.64
N GLY A 280 -11.78 1.63 -1.10
CA GLY A 280 -13.11 2.19 -1.35
C GLY A 280 -13.26 3.63 -0.86
N PHE A 281 -12.65 4.01 0.26
CA PHE A 281 -12.57 5.41 0.67
C PHE A 281 -11.66 6.23 -0.25
N ASN A 282 -10.53 5.65 -0.67
CA ASN A 282 -9.56 6.39 -1.49
C ASN A 282 -10.07 6.65 -2.91
N VAL A 283 -10.90 5.76 -3.48
CA VAL A 283 -11.40 5.91 -4.86
C VAL A 283 -12.40 7.05 -5.03
N GLY A 284 -12.99 7.54 -3.95
CA GLY A 284 -14.09 8.52 -3.95
C GLY A 284 -13.67 9.97 -4.20
N GLN A 285 -12.40 10.26 -4.41
CA GLN A 285 -11.89 11.59 -4.72
C GLN A 285 -10.62 11.52 -5.54
N PHE A 286 -10.17 12.66 -6.04
CA PHE A 286 -8.84 12.81 -6.60
C PHE A 286 -7.80 13.02 -5.49
N GLY A 287 -6.66 12.32 -5.59
CA GLY A 287 -5.58 12.41 -4.61
C GLY A 287 -5.91 11.76 -3.27
N ILE A 288 -5.18 12.18 -2.23
CA ILE A 288 -5.38 11.66 -0.87
C ILE A 288 -6.73 12.10 -0.30
N ILE A 289 -7.32 11.26 0.57
CA ILE A 289 -8.51 11.59 1.36
C ILE A 289 -8.31 12.97 2.02
N PRO A 290 -9.20 13.95 1.74
CA PRO A 290 -9.01 15.32 2.20
C PRO A 290 -9.03 15.45 3.73
N ARG A 291 -9.88 14.66 4.40
CA ARG A 291 -10.04 14.75 5.85
C ARG A 291 -10.35 13.40 6.45
N PHE A 292 -9.64 13.10 7.55
CA PHE A 292 -9.87 11.92 8.38
C PHE A 292 -10.54 12.35 9.68
N ASP A 293 -11.70 11.79 9.97
CA ASP A 293 -12.42 12.07 11.20
C ASP A 293 -12.97 10.80 11.85
N GLU A 294 -13.50 10.95 13.05
CA GLU A 294 -14.06 9.86 13.83
C GLU A 294 -15.29 9.23 13.16
N LYS A 295 -16.09 10.03 12.44
CA LYS A 295 -17.27 9.53 11.70
C LYS A 295 -16.85 8.59 10.59
N MET A 296 -15.81 8.94 9.82
CA MET A 296 -15.23 8.06 8.80
C MET A 296 -14.77 6.73 9.41
N ARG A 297 -14.05 6.79 10.53
CA ARG A 297 -13.55 5.60 11.24
C ARG A 297 -14.69 4.70 11.71
N GLN A 298 -15.72 5.26 12.34
CA GLN A 298 -16.90 4.51 12.75
C GLN A 298 -17.62 3.86 11.57
N THR A 299 -17.77 4.58 10.46
CA THR A 299 -18.36 4.06 9.23
C THR A 299 -17.51 2.90 8.69
N ALA A 300 -16.18 3.03 8.67
CA ALA A 300 -15.26 1.97 8.23
C ALA A 300 -15.41 0.70 9.06
N PHE A 301 -15.38 0.79 10.40
CA PHE A 301 -15.53 -0.37 11.29
C PHE A 301 -16.91 -1.01 11.18
N ALA A 302 -17.99 -0.23 11.11
CA ALA A 302 -19.35 -0.74 10.93
C ALA A 302 -19.48 -1.50 9.60
N LYS A 303 -18.94 -0.92 8.51
CA LYS A 303 -18.93 -1.55 7.19
C LYS A 303 -18.09 -2.84 7.19
N ALA A 304 -16.93 -2.83 7.85
CA ALA A 304 -16.08 -4.02 7.94
C ALA A 304 -16.80 -5.18 8.64
N SER A 305 -17.44 -4.90 9.77
CA SER A 305 -18.22 -5.89 10.52
C SER A 305 -19.39 -6.45 9.71
N GLN A 306 -20.12 -5.58 9.00
CA GLN A 306 -21.24 -5.97 8.14
C GLN A 306 -20.78 -6.88 6.99
N VAL A 307 -19.72 -6.47 6.28
CA VAL A 307 -19.21 -7.23 5.12
C VAL A 307 -18.63 -8.55 5.57
N TYR A 308 -17.85 -8.57 6.65
CA TYR A 308 -17.29 -9.80 7.21
C TYR A 308 -18.36 -10.81 7.58
N SER A 309 -19.40 -10.39 8.30
CA SER A 309 -20.53 -11.28 8.67
C SER A 309 -21.26 -11.83 7.45
N ARG A 310 -21.47 -11.00 6.43
CA ARG A 310 -22.06 -11.43 5.17
C ARG A 310 -21.20 -12.48 4.48
N LEU A 311 -19.89 -12.25 4.36
CA LEU A 311 -18.96 -13.17 3.70
C LEU A 311 -18.90 -14.53 4.40
N LEU A 312 -18.94 -14.57 5.73
CA LEU A 312 -19.02 -15.83 6.48
C LEU A 312 -20.33 -16.58 6.21
N ALA A 313 -21.45 -15.86 6.17
CA ALA A 313 -22.74 -16.47 5.84
C ALA A 313 -22.79 -17.04 4.40
N GLU A 314 -22.16 -16.36 3.46
CA GLU A 314 -22.04 -16.79 2.06
C GLU A 314 -21.03 -17.95 1.87
N ASN A 315 -20.06 -18.10 2.80
CA ASN A 315 -18.99 -19.10 2.76
C ASN A 315 -18.84 -19.85 4.09
N PRO A 316 -19.77 -20.74 4.45
CA PRO A 316 -19.79 -21.39 5.76
C PRO A 316 -18.53 -22.23 6.08
N SER A 317 -17.80 -22.71 5.07
CA SER A 317 -16.54 -23.43 5.27
C SER A 317 -15.44 -22.55 5.86
N TRP A 318 -15.51 -21.23 5.67
CA TRP A 318 -14.50 -20.31 6.16
C TRP A 318 -14.43 -20.23 7.67
N GLU A 319 -15.52 -20.47 8.39
CA GLU A 319 -15.48 -20.52 9.86
C GLU A 319 -14.45 -21.52 10.36
N LYS A 320 -14.48 -22.74 9.81
CA LYS A 320 -13.50 -23.79 10.14
C LYS A 320 -12.09 -23.46 9.64
N GLU A 321 -11.99 -22.87 8.45
CA GLU A 321 -10.72 -22.52 7.83
C GLU A 321 -10.01 -21.38 8.55
N LEU A 322 -10.75 -20.50 9.22
CA LEU A 322 -10.24 -19.39 10.01
C LEU A 322 -9.84 -19.76 11.45
N GLU A 323 -10.29 -20.90 11.98
CA GLU A 323 -9.95 -21.32 13.34
C GLU A 323 -8.44 -21.23 13.68
N PRO A 324 -7.50 -21.62 12.80
CA PRO A 324 -6.07 -21.52 13.10
C PRO A 324 -5.56 -20.09 13.33
N PHE A 325 -6.27 -19.09 12.79
CA PHE A 325 -5.91 -17.68 12.88
C PHE A 325 -6.52 -16.99 14.10
N LEU A 326 -7.61 -17.51 14.66
CA LEU A 326 -8.36 -16.92 15.77
C LEU A 326 -7.85 -17.34 17.16
N ARG A 327 -6.90 -18.29 17.22
CA ARG A 327 -6.39 -18.87 18.47
C ARG A 327 -5.09 -18.22 18.97
N LYS A 328 -4.72 -17.04 18.45
CA LYS A 328 -3.48 -16.36 18.85
C LYS A 328 -3.71 -15.26 19.85
#